data_74563fa424e84435ecd6336f10f1baf4
#
_entry.id   74563fa424e84435ecd6336f10f1baf4
#
_cell.length_a   1.000
_cell.length_b   1.000
_cell.length_c   1.000
_cell.angle_alpha   90.00
_cell.angle_beta   90.00
_cell.angle_gamma   90.00
#
_symmetry.space_group_name_H-M   'P 1'
#
loop_
_entity.id
_entity.type
_entity.pdbx_description
1 polymer ?
#
loop_
_entity_poly.entity_id
_entity_poly.type
_entity_poly.pdbx_seq_one_letter_code
_entity_poly.pdbx_strand_id
1 'polypeptide(L)'
;FGYTIDGDNADNQKAVKEIAAALKDQGWTIASSGYSYEYMYDMSYETLSQDITNWLDQVGSLVGDSDTLLYPYGSEVDYGSEKGSYLINRGFRYLIGMWADGDHTEVNETYLRQTRRMVTGYVFENSPSSFSTYFDVSAILDPER
;
A
#
# COMPACT_ATOMS: atom_id res chain seq x y z
N PHE A 1 -11.66 -2.79 2.43
CA PHE A 1 -12.14 -2.69 3.82
C PHE A 1 -13.03 -1.46 4.07
N GLY A 2 -12.87 -0.33 3.37
CA GLY A 2 -13.66 0.88 3.61
C GLY A 2 -15.18 0.70 3.50
N TYR A 3 -15.65 -0.24 2.70
CA TYR A 3 -17.08 -0.56 2.57
C TYR A 3 -17.61 -1.54 3.64
N THR A 4 -16.73 -2.22 4.35
CA THR A 4 -17.09 -3.19 5.41
C THR A 4 -16.93 -2.64 6.81
N ILE A 5 -16.21 -1.53 6.96
CA ILE A 5 -16.10 -0.77 8.21
C ILE A 5 -17.12 0.35 8.14
N ASP A 6 -18.41 0.00 8.06
CA ASP A 6 -19.48 0.97 8.15
C ASP A 6 -19.78 1.23 9.62
N GLY A 7 -19.11 2.26 10.13
CA GLY A 7 -19.35 2.83 11.43
C GLY A 7 -19.33 1.83 12.60
N ASP A 8 -20.27 1.97 13.49
CA ASP A 8 -20.38 1.23 14.75
C ASP A 8 -21.05 -0.16 14.62
N ASN A 9 -21.10 -0.76 13.41
CA ASN A 9 -21.70 -2.06 13.22
C ASN A 9 -20.78 -3.17 13.73
N ALA A 10 -21.09 -3.70 14.92
CA ALA A 10 -20.30 -4.73 15.61
C ALA A 10 -20.17 -6.03 14.79
N ASP A 11 -21.18 -6.40 14.00
CA ASP A 11 -21.13 -7.61 13.17
C ASP A 11 -20.15 -7.44 12.00
N ASN A 12 -20.14 -6.26 11.38
CA ASN A 12 -19.17 -5.95 10.32
C ASN A 12 -17.73 -5.90 10.87
N GLN A 13 -17.52 -5.29 12.03
CA GLN A 13 -16.21 -5.27 12.68
C GLN A 13 -15.72 -6.68 13.04
N LYS A 14 -16.62 -7.54 13.52
CA LYS A 14 -16.30 -8.94 13.80
C LYS A 14 -15.90 -9.67 12.52
N ALA A 15 -16.67 -9.52 11.44
CA ALA A 15 -16.35 -10.13 10.13
C ALA A 15 -15.00 -9.67 9.60
N VAL A 16 -14.67 -8.37 9.71
CA VAL A 16 -13.36 -7.82 9.31
C VAL A 16 -12.22 -8.45 10.09
N LYS A 17 -12.36 -8.62 11.42
CA LYS A 17 -11.35 -9.27 12.26
C LYS A 17 -11.14 -10.73 11.86
N GLU A 18 -12.23 -11.47 11.62
CA GLU A 18 -12.16 -12.87 11.20
C GLU A 18 -11.49 -13.03 9.83
N ILE A 19 -11.83 -12.18 8.87
CA ILE A 19 -11.19 -12.17 7.53
C ILE A 19 -9.71 -11.82 7.64
N ALA A 20 -9.36 -10.78 8.41
CA ALA A 20 -7.98 -10.38 8.60
C ALA A 20 -7.15 -11.49 9.25
N ALA A 21 -7.69 -12.17 10.25
CA ALA A 21 -7.04 -13.32 10.90
C ALA A 21 -6.83 -14.46 9.89
N ALA A 22 -7.87 -14.84 9.13
CA ALA A 22 -7.77 -15.90 8.14
C ALA A 22 -6.75 -15.61 7.04
N LEU A 23 -6.64 -14.35 6.58
CA LEU A 23 -5.61 -13.94 5.63
C LEU A 23 -4.21 -14.07 6.22
N LYS A 24 -4.00 -13.59 7.45
CA LYS A 24 -2.70 -13.70 8.14
C LYS A 24 -2.28 -15.14 8.38
N ASP A 25 -3.22 -16.00 8.75
CA ASP A 25 -2.98 -17.45 8.94
C ASP A 25 -2.54 -18.14 7.63
N GLN A 26 -2.93 -17.60 6.48
CA GLN A 26 -2.49 -18.04 5.14
C GLN A 26 -1.19 -17.36 4.67
N GLY A 27 -0.52 -16.58 5.51
CA GLY A 27 0.73 -15.90 5.20
C GLY A 27 0.59 -14.57 4.47
N TRP A 28 -0.62 -13.98 4.38
CA TRP A 28 -0.80 -12.66 3.81
C TRP A 28 -0.38 -11.55 4.77
N THR A 29 0.24 -10.51 4.22
CA THR A 29 0.48 -9.26 4.94
C THR A 29 -0.61 -8.26 4.61
N ILE A 30 -1.18 -7.63 5.64
CA ILE A 30 -2.14 -6.53 5.46
C ILE A 30 -1.35 -5.22 5.54
N ALA A 31 -1.40 -4.45 4.46
CA ALA A 31 -0.71 -3.16 4.35
C ALA A 31 -1.69 -1.99 4.50
N SER A 32 -1.18 -0.85 4.96
CA SER A 32 -1.91 0.42 4.93
C SER A 32 -1.78 1.09 3.57
N SER A 33 -2.80 1.82 3.16
CA SER A 33 -2.74 2.82 2.08
C SER A 33 -3.27 4.18 2.55
N GLY A 34 -3.10 4.48 3.85
CA GLY A 34 -3.78 5.60 4.49
C GLY A 34 -5.27 5.34 4.69
N TYR A 35 -5.95 6.28 5.32
CA TYR A 35 -7.38 6.20 5.58
C TYR A 35 -8.22 6.72 4.40
N SER A 36 -7.84 7.88 3.86
CA SER A 36 -8.56 8.56 2.77
C SER A 36 -8.22 8.06 1.37
N TYR A 37 -7.11 7.32 1.20
CA TYR A 37 -6.59 6.89 -0.10
C TYR A 37 -6.27 8.07 -1.04
N GLU A 38 -5.67 9.13 -0.52
CA GLU A 38 -5.34 10.36 -1.24
C GLU A 38 -3.83 10.47 -1.53
N TYR A 39 -3.44 11.46 -2.35
CA TYR A 39 -2.04 11.74 -2.70
C TYR A 39 -1.26 12.24 -1.48
N MET A 40 -0.48 11.36 -0.82
CA MET A 40 0.24 11.68 0.43
C MET A 40 1.33 12.73 0.22
N TYR A 41 1.94 12.80 -0.98
CA TYR A 41 2.92 13.84 -1.29
C TYR A 41 2.34 15.25 -1.12
N ASP A 42 1.11 15.46 -1.58
CA ASP A 42 0.43 16.75 -1.60
C ASP A 42 -0.20 17.15 -0.25
N MET A 43 -0.35 16.18 0.67
CA MET A 43 -0.88 16.46 2.00
C MET A 43 0.04 17.37 2.82
N SER A 44 -0.54 18.27 3.63
CA SER A 44 0.22 18.89 4.70
C SER A 44 0.64 17.84 5.75
N TYR A 45 1.59 18.21 6.63
CA TYR A 45 1.98 17.33 7.74
C TYR A 45 0.77 16.98 8.63
N GLU A 46 -0.05 17.98 8.96
CA GLU A 46 -1.23 17.81 9.81
C GLU A 46 -2.25 16.86 9.16
N THR A 47 -2.50 17.03 7.86
CA THR A 47 -3.44 16.18 7.11
C THR A 47 -2.93 14.75 7.05
N LEU A 48 -1.65 14.54 6.71
CA LEU A 48 -1.05 13.21 6.67
C LEU A 48 -1.08 12.53 8.05
N SER A 49 -0.70 13.26 9.09
CA SER A 49 -0.65 12.70 10.44
C SER A 49 -2.05 12.31 10.95
N GLN A 50 -3.08 13.08 10.61
CA GLN A 50 -4.46 12.75 10.94
C GLN A 50 -4.96 11.54 10.13
N ASP A 51 -4.64 11.48 8.83
CA ASP A 51 -5.02 10.36 7.95
C ASP A 51 -4.43 9.03 8.45
N ILE A 52 -3.17 9.01 8.77
CA ILE A 52 -2.49 7.82 9.31
C ILE A 52 -3.06 7.46 10.70
N THR A 53 -3.32 8.44 11.56
CA THR A 53 -3.94 8.19 12.86
C THR A 53 -5.32 7.58 12.69
N ASN A 54 -6.15 8.12 11.81
CA ASN A 54 -7.47 7.57 11.51
C ASN A 54 -7.38 6.12 11.00
N TRP A 55 -6.40 5.81 10.13
CA TRP A 55 -6.19 4.43 9.68
C TRP A 55 -5.83 3.51 10.84
N LEU A 56 -4.88 3.89 11.68
CA LEU A 56 -4.44 3.08 12.83
C LEU A 56 -5.59 2.82 13.81
N ASP A 57 -6.38 3.84 14.11
CA ASP A 57 -7.46 3.76 15.10
C ASP A 57 -8.69 2.99 14.56
N GLN A 58 -9.06 3.22 13.31
CA GLN A 58 -10.32 2.69 12.76
C GLN A 58 -10.12 1.39 11.97
N VAL A 59 -9.00 1.23 11.28
CA VAL A 59 -8.69 0.04 10.49
C VAL A 59 -7.70 -0.85 11.22
N GLY A 60 -6.58 -0.31 11.64
CA GLY A 60 -5.50 -1.02 12.35
C GLY A 60 -6.00 -1.73 13.59
N SER A 61 -6.89 -1.11 14.37
CA SER A 61 -7.53 -1.72 15.55
C SER A 61 -8.34 -2.99 15.26
N LEU A 62 -8.77 -3.16 14.00
CA LEU A 62 -9.54 -4.33 13.56
C LEU A 62 -8.66 -5.38 12.86
N VAL A 63 -7.74 -4.93 12.00
CA VAL A 63 -6.93 -5.84 11.19
C VAL A 63 -5.56 -6.14 11.83
N GLY A 64 -5.20 -5.42 12.88
CA GLY A 64 -3.92 -5.49 13.58
C GLY A 64 -2.86 -4.57 12.95
N ASP A 65 -1.73 -4.46 13.65
CA ASP A 65 -0.62 -3.60 13.24
C ASP A 65 -0.09 -3.96 11.85
N SER A 66 0.32 -2.93 11.11
CA SER A 66 0.99 -3.05 9.83
C SER A 66 2.25 -2.17 9.81
N ASP A 67 3.35 -2.74 9.40
CA ASP A 67 4.62 -2.06 9.16
C ASP A 67 4.81 -1.68 7.69
N THR A 68 3.82 -1.98 6.85
CA THR A 68 3.87 -1.80 5.39
C THR A 68 2.90 -0.71 4.96
N LEU A 69 3.41 0.27 4.21
CA LEU A 69 2.64 1.34 3.59
C LEU A 69 2.73 1.26 2.07
N LEU A 70 1.58 1.13 1.42
CA LEU A 70 1.45 1.24 -0.04
C LEU A 70 0.97 2.65 -0.37
N TYR A 71 1.83 3.48 -0.91
CA TYR A 71 1.43 4.85 -1.26
C TYR A 71 0.32 4.86 -2.32
N PRO A 72 -0.84 5.48 -2.05
CA PRO A 72 -1.88 5.68 -3.05
C PRO A 72 -1.29 6.37 -4.28
N TYR A 73 -1.61 5.86 -5.46
CA TYR A 73 -1.12 6.40 -6.75
C TYR A 73 0.41 6.47 -6.88
N GLY A 74 1.16 5.86 -5.96
CA GLY A 74 2.61 5.97 -5.89
C GLY A 74 3.10 7.34 -5.37
N SER A 75 2.24 8.13 -4.75
CA SER A 75 2.51 9.48 -4.26
C SER A 75 3.35 9.48 -2.98
N GLU A 76 4.64 9.16 -3.12
CA GLU A 76 5.57 9.05 -2.01
C GLU A 76 5.92 10.41 -1.41
N VAL A 77 6.06 10.44 -0.08
CA VAL A 77 6.58 11.62 0.61
C VAL A 77 8.12 11.69 0.51
N ASP A 78 8.69 12.87 0.72
CA ASP A 78 10.13 12.99 0.90
C ASP A 78 10.53 12.41 2.28
N TYR A 79 11.41 11.40 2.27
CA TYR A 79 11.85 10.70 3.49
C TYR A 79 12.77 11.55 4.38
N GLY A 80 13.41 12.59 3.83
CA GLY A 80 14.14 13.60 4.59
C GLY A 80 13.24 14.64 5.26
N SER A 81 11.93 14.62 4.95
CA SER A 81 10.97 15.57 5.49
C SER A 81 10.40 15.14 6.85
N GLU A 82 9.66 16.07 7.46
CA GLU A 82 8.89 15.80 8.68
C GLU A 82 7.82 14.70 8.46
N LYS A 83 7.19 14.66 7.28
CA LYS A 83 6.23 13.61 6.89
C LYS A 83 6.89 12.23 6.83
N GLY A 84 8.06 12.13 6.21
CA GLY A 84 8.80 10.87 6.14
C GLY A 84 9.22 10.37 7.52
N SER A 85 9.77 11.27 8.33
CA SER A 85 10.13 10.97 9.73
C SER A 85 8.92 10.51 10.55
N TYR A 86 7.77 11.15 10.36
CA TYR A 86 6.54 10.76 11.04
C TYR A 86 6.12 9.32 10.68
N LEU A 87 6.07 8.95 9.40
CA LEU A 87 5.69 7.61 8.96
C LEU A 87 6.61 6.54 9.57
N ILE A 88 7.93 6.77 9.55
CA ILE A 88 8.92 5.86 10.14
C ILE A 88 8.70 5.73 11.65
N ASN A 89 8.46 6.85 12.35
CA ASN A 89 8.21 6.86 13.80
C ASN A 89 6.87 6.18 14.16
N ARG A 90 5.89 6.14 13.24
CA ARG A 90 4.63 5.38 13.42
C ARG A 90 4.79 3.88 13.17
N GLY A 91 5.99 3.41 12.82
CA GLY A 91 6.31 2.00 12.69
C GLY A 91 6.32 1.47 11.26
N PHE A 92 6.04 2.29 10.25
CA PHE A 92 6.16 1.85 8.87
C PHE A 92 7.62 1.60 8.49
N ARG A 93 7.90 0.37 8.04
CA ARG A 93 9.24 -0.10 7.66
C ARG A 93 9.35 -0.44 6.19
N TYR A 94 8.26 -0.89 5.58
CA TYR A 94 8.16 -1.24 4.18
C TYR A 94 7.32 -0.21 3.46
N LEU A 95 7.98 0.63 2.65
CA LEU A 95 7.40 1.81 2.01
C LEU A 95 7.36 1.57 0.49
N ILE A 96 6.16 1.32 -0.03
CA ILE A 96 5.98 0.82 -1.41
C ILE A 96 5.34 1.89 -2.27
N GLY A 97 6.13 2.43 -3.20
CA GLY A 97 5.71 3.46 -4.14
C GLY A 97 5.60 2.99 -5.58
N MET A 98 5.54 3.94 -6.50
CA MET A 98 5.60 3.72 -7.94
C MET A 98 6.53 4.76 -8.56
N TRP A 99 7.60 4.32 -9.22
CA TRP A 99 8.53 5.21 -9.87
C TRP A 99 8.52 4.98 -11.37
N ALA A 100 8.68 6.05 -12.13
CA ALA A 100 8.65 6.00 -13.58
C ALA A 100 9.87 5.27 -14.18
N ASP A 101 10.99 5.29 -13.47
CA ASP A 101 12.29 4.86 -14.00
C ASP A 101 12.59 3.37 -13.83
N GLY A 102 11.60 2.57 -13.47
CA GLY A 102 11.76 1.12 -13.34
C GLY A 102 11.80 0.63 -11.89
N ASP A 103 12.45 -0.52 -11.68
CA ASP A 103 12.52 -1.13 -10.36
C ASP A 103 13.60 -0.46 -9.52
N HIS A 104 13.19 -0.04 -8.36
CA HIS A 104 14.09 0.56 -7.39
C HIS A 104 13.86 -0.05 -6.01
N THR A 105 14.94 -0.39 -5.33
CA THR A 105 14.92 -0.83 -3.95
C THR A 105 16.01 -0.09 -3.19
N GLU A 106 15.62 0.59 -2.14
CA GLU A 106 16.51 1.26 -1.20
C GLU A 106 16.35 0.64 0.18
N VAL A 107 17.46 0.23 0.77
CA VAL A 107 17.49 -0.38 2.11
C VAL A 107 18.38 0.46 2.99
N ASN A 108 17.88 0.91 4.11
CA ASN A 108 18.67 1.56 5.15
C ASN A 108 18.37 0.96 6.53
N GLU A 109 18.91 1.56 7.58
CA GLU A 109 18.76 1.04 8.94
C GLU A 109 17.33 1.09 9.48
N THR A 110 16.48 1.96 8.94
CA THR A 110 15.16 2.27 9.49
C THR A 110 14.00 1.85 8.61
N TYR A 111 14.18 1.77 7.30
CA TYR A 111 13.15 1.38 6.35
C TYR A 111 13.71 0.69 5.10
N LEU A 112 12.85 -0.03 4.43
CA LEU A 112 13.01 -0.49 3.05
C LEU A 112 12.00 0.26 2.19
N ARG A 113 12.49 0.87 1.11
CA ARG A 113 11.69 1.51 0.08
C ARG A 113 11.75 0.71 -1.20
N GLN A 114 10.61 0.43 -1.81
CA GLN A 114 10.54 -0.39 -3.01
C GLN A 114 9.50 0.13 -3.99
N THR A 115 9.82 0.00 -5.28
CA THR A 115 8.86 0.25 -6.36
C THR A 115 7.94 -0.95 -6.53
N ARG A 116 6.65 -0.70 -6.75
CA ARG A 116 5.70 -1.69 -7.27
C ARG A 116 5.37 -1.40 -8.72
N ARG A 117 4.98 -2.45 -9.45
CA ARG A 117 4.49 -2.33 -10.83
C ARG A 117 3.00 -2.57 -10.91
N MET A 118 2.35 -1.85 -11.81
CA MET A 118 0.95 -2.08 -12.12
C MET A 118 0.84 -3.25 -13.10
N VAL A 119 0.22 -4.35 -12.68
CA VAL A 119 -0.02 -5.54 -13.50
C VAL A 119 -1.48 -5.53 -13.93
N THR A 120 -1.75 -5.00 -15.12
CA THR A 120 -3.09 -4.92 -15.71
C THR A 120 -3.04 -5.26 -17.20
N GLY A 121 -4.16 -5.69 -17.78
CA GLY A 121 -4.27 -5.92 -19.22
C GLY A 121 -3.84 -4.70 -20.04
N TYR A 122 -4.28 -3.50 -19.64
CA TYR A 122 -3.88 -2.26 -20.30
C TYR A 122 -2.35 -2.07 -20.34
N VAL A 123 -1.64 -2.31 -19.24
CA VAL A 123 -0.18 -2.16 -19.19
C VAL A 123 0.49 -3.26 -19.99
N PHE A 124 -0.02 -4.46 -20.01
CA PHE A 124 0.48 -5.55 -20.84
C PHE A 124 0.36 -5.22 -22.34
N GLU A 125 -0.75 -4.66 -22.76
CA GLU A 125 -0.97 -4.28 -24.16
C GLU A 125 -0.13 -3.07 -24.59
N ASN A 126 -0.02 -2.05 -23.74
CA ASN A 126 0.57 -0.76 -24.11
C ASN A 126 2.04 -0.59 -23.69
N SER A 127 2.54 -1.42 -22.78
CA SER A 127 3.91 -1.34 -22.26
C SER A 127 4.49 -2.73 -21.93
N PRO A 128 4.42 -3.72 -22.85
CA PRO A 128 4.84 -5.09 -22.58
C PRO A 128 6.32 -5.20 -22.21
N SER A 129 7.16 -4.33 -22.79
CA SER A 129 8.60 -4.30 -22.52
C SER A 129 8.96 -4.00 -21.07
N SER A 130 8.06 -3.36 -20.31
CA SER A 130 8.29 -3.08 -18.90
C SER A 130 8.37 -4.33 -18.03
N PHE A 131 7.92 -5.49 -18.55
CA PHE A 131 7.97 -6.78 -17.86
C PHE A 131 9.01 -7.75 -18.40
N SER A 132 9.73 -7.39 -19.50
CA SER A 132 10.63 -8.31 -20.19
C SER A 132 11.74 -8.94 -19.32
N THR A 133 12.09 -8.30 -18.20
CA THR A 133 13.03 -8.84 -17.21
C THR A 133 12.42 -9.98 -16.37
N TYR A 134 11.09 -10.07 -16.29
CA TYR A 134 10.39 -11.01 -15.42
C TYR A 134 9.75 -12.15 -16.21
N PHE A 135 9.08 -11.83 -17.32
CA PHE A 135 8.38 -12.78 -18.17
C PHE A 135 8.06 -12.20 -19.55
N ASP A 136 7.72 -13.08 -20.47
CA ASP A 136 7.21 -12.69 -21.80
C ASP A 136 5.71 -12.44 -21.70
N VAL A 137 5.29 -11.19 -21.87
CA VAL A 137 3.87 -10.79 -21.81
C VAL A 137 3.07 -11.50 -22.90
N SER A 138 3.63 -11.73 -24.08
CA SER A 138 2.92 -12.39 -25.20
C SER A 138 2.58 -13.84 -24.90
N ALA A 139 3.32 -14.48 -23.98
CA ALA A 139 3.06 -15.86 -23.57
C ALA A 139 1.91 -16.01 -22.57
N ILE A 140 1.50 -14.92 -21.94
CA ILE A 140 0.45 -14.92 -20.90
C ILE A 140 -0.83 -14.19 -21.32
N LEU A 141 -0.77 -13.34 -22.36
CA LEU A 141 -1.97 -12.71 -22.92
C LEU A 141 -2.75 -13.75 -23.73
N ASP A 142 -4.03 -13.87 -23.43
CA ASP A 142 -4.96 -14.66 -24.21
C ASP A 142 -5.34 -13.87 -25.49
N PRO A 143 -4.94 -14.31 -26.70
CA PRO A 143 -5.19 -13.58 -27.92
C PRO A 143 -6.68 -13.59 -28.34
N GLU A 144 -7.50 -14.37 -27.65
CA GLU A 144 -8.94 -14.51 -27.94
C GLU A 144 -9.85 -13.71 -26.99
N ARG A 145 -9.23 -12.90 -26.10
CA ARG A 145 -9.97 -12.08 -25.13
C ARG A 145 -9.86 -10.61 -25.42
#